data_653b7faef4d7eceb64260d009e18071f
#
_entry.id   653b7faef4d7eceb64260d009e18071f
#
_cell.length_a   1.000
_cell.length_b   1.000
_cell.length_c   1.000
_cell.angle_alpha   90.00
_cell.angle_beta   90.00
_cell.angle_gamma   90.00
#
_symmetry.space_group_name_H-M   'P 1'
#
loop_
_entity.id
_entity.type
_entity.pdbx_description
1 polymer ?
#
loop_
_entity_poly.entity_id
_entity_poly.type
_entity_poly.pdbx_seq_one_letter_code
_entity_poly.pdbx_strand_id
1 'polypeptide(L)'
;MAVFYEYVEAYSIMYLEKVINSLGKFISLMIPVMTIFMIVIIVARYFFGIGLTGLQEFVMYLHAFIFLGCAGYVHYKDEHVRVDIFYRSLSDSYKNNVNFLLSFFFLLPVCFVIGFYSIELIEMSW
;
A
#
# COMPACT_ATOMS: atom_id res chain seq x y z
N MET A 1 -11.73 35.67 7.33
CA MET A 1 -12.00 34.54 6.41
C MET A 1 -10.77 33.72 6.13
N ALA A 2 -9.63 34.28 5.73
CA ALA A 2 -8.39 33.50 5.45
C ALA A 2 -7.94 32.62 6.63
N VAL A 3 -7.91 33.13 7.84
CA VAL A 3 -7.51 32.40 9.07
C VAL A 3 -8.42 31.20 9.37
N PHE A 4 -9.70 31.29 9.03
CA PHE A 4 -10.64 30.19 9.21
C PHE A 4 -10.39 29.04 8.20
N TYR A 5 -10.07 29.37 6.95
CA TYR A 5 -9.70 28.37 5.94
C TYR A 5 -8.39 27.65 6.30
N GLU A 6 -7.40 28.39 6.74
CA GLU A 6 -6.10 27.86 7.19
C GLU A 6 -6.25 26.92 8.40
N TYR A 7 -7.17 27.25 9.31
CA TYR A 7 -7.47 26.40 10.47
C TYR A 7 -8.20 25.11 10.07
N VAL A 8 -9.14 25.17 9.13
CA VAL A 8 -9.88 24.01 8.62
C VAL A 8 -8.96 23.08 7.82
N GLU A 9 -8.08 23.62 6.99
CA GLU A 9 -7.07 22.82 6.27
C GLU A 9 -6.11 22.13 7.24
N ALA A 10 -5.56 22.86 8.21
CA ALA A 10 -4.66 22.29 9.22
C ALA A 10 -5.33 21.17 10.03
N TYR A 11 -6.61 21.35 10.40
CA TYR A 11 -7.36 20.35 11.15
C TYR A 11 -7.67 19.10 10.30
N SER A 12 -8.02 19.26 9.04
CA SER A 12 -8.28 18.15 8.12
C SER A 12 -7.01 17.34 7.82
N ILE A 13 -5.88 18.02 7.64
CA ILE A 13 -4.58 17.37 7.43
C ILE A 13 -4.19 16.55 8.67
N MET A 14 -4.30 17.12 9.87
CA MET A 14 -3.98 16.43 11.12
C MET A 14 -4.87 15.21 11.37
N TYR A 15 -6.16 15.29 10.98
CA TYR A 15 -7.08 14.16 11.10
C TYR A 15 -6.71 13.03 10.11
N LEU A 16 -6.41 13.39 8.85
CA LEU A 16 -5.96 12.44 7.83
C LEU A 16 -4.65 11.74 8.24
N GLU A 17 -3.70 12.49 8.78
CA GLU A 17 -2.45 11.93 9.32
C GLU A 17 -2.70 10.90 10.42
N LYS A 18 -3.60 11.20 11.34
CA LYS A 18 -3.95 10.29 12.44
C LYS A 18 -4.60 9.01 11.90
N VAL A 19 -5.48 9.12 10.92
CA VAL A 19 -6.12 7.97 10.26
C VAL A 19 -5.08 7.12 9.53
N ILE A 20 -4.22 7.72 8.72
CA ILE A 20 -3.18 7.02 7.96
C ILE A 20 -2.20 6.31 8.91
N ASN A 21 -1.75 6.97 9.97
CA ASN A 21 -0.87 6.36 10.96
C ASN A 21 -1.54 5.20 11.73
N SER A 22 -2.82 5.33 12.05
CA SER A 22 -3.58 4.26 12.71
C SER A 22 -3.77 3.06 11.78
N LEU A 23 -4.11 3.30 10.52
CA LEU A 23 -4.21 2.25 9.49
C LEU A 23 -2.88 1.56 9.26
N GLY A 24 -1.77 2.31 9.15
CA GLY A 24 -0.44 1.73 8.99
C GLY A 24 -0.05 0.81 10.14
N LYS A 25 -0.33 1.20 11.39
CA LYS A 25 -0.10 0.35 12.57
C LYS A 25 -0.97 -0.91 12.58
N PHE A 26 -2.25 -0.78 12.20
CA PHE A 26 -3.16 -1.91 12.11
C PHE A 26 -2.69 -2.92 11.05
N ILE A 27 -2.33 -2.44 9.86
CA ILE A 27 -1.84 -3.28 8.76
C ILE A 27 -0.51 -3.95 9.15
N SER A 28 0.40 -3.23 9.81
CA SER A 28 1.66 -3.77 10.32
C SER A 28 1.45 -4.93 11.28
N LEU A 29 0.39 -4.89 12.12
CA LEU A 29 0.04 -6.00 13.00
C LEU A 29 -0.46 -7.25 12.25
N MET A 30 -0.95 -7.09 11.02
CA MET A 30 -1.39 -8.21 10.19
C MET A 30 -0.22 -9.06 9.66
N ILE A 31 1.00 -8.51 9.59
CA ILE A 31 2.20 -9.24 9.10
C ILE A 31 2.52 -10.46 9.98
N PRO A 32 2.68 -10.34 11.32
CA PRO A 32 2.92 -11.51 12.14
C PRO A 32 1.76 -12.51 12.12
N VAL A 33 0.52 -12.05 11.99
CA VAL A 33 -0.64 -12.93 11.85
C VAL A 33 -0.54 -13.76 10.56
N MET A 34 -0.22 -13.13 9.43
CA MET A 34 0.03 -13.81 8.16
C MET A 34 1.16 -14.85 8.29
N THR A 35 2.24 -14.49 8.97
CA THR A 35 3.39 -15.38 9.20
C THR A 35 2.98 -16.64 9.99
N ILE A 36 2.15 -16.49 11.01
CA ILE A 36 1.64 -17.63 11.80
C ILE A 36 0.81 -18.56 10.91
N PHE A 37 -0.11 -18.02 10.10
CA PHE A 37 -0.89 -18.85 9.16
C PHE A 37 -0.01 -19.58 8.16
N MET A 38 1.05 -18.94 7.64
CA MET A 38 2.02 -19.62 6.76
C MET A 38 2.73 -20.75 7.45
N ILE A 39 3.15 -20.58 8.70
CA ILE A 39 3.78 -21.68 9.50
C ILE A 39 2.79 -22.83 9.68
N VAL A 40 1.53 -22.54 10.01
CA VAL A 40 0.48 -23.58 10.17
C VAL A 40 0.27 -24.35 8.87
N ILE A 41 0.22 -23.68 7.72
CA ILE A 41 0.08 -24.32 6.41
C ILE A 41 1.27 -25.24 6.12
N ILE A 42 2.50 -24.77 6.39
CA ILE A 42 3.73 -25.54 6.17
C ILE A 42 3.73 -26.78 7.05
N VAL A 43 3.46 -26.62 8.35
CA VAL A 43 3.43 -27.75 9.30
C VAL A 43 2.34 -28.75 8.91
N ALA A 44 1.13 -28.31 8.60
CA ALA A 44 0.04 -29.17 8.18
C ALA A 44 0.42 -30.00 6.93
N ARG A 45 1.07 -29.37 5.98
CA ARG A 45 1.47 -30.01 4.71
C ARG A 45 2.59 -31.05 4.88
N TYR A 46 3.65 -30.68 5.61
CA TYR A 46 4.86 -31.50 5.71
C TYR A 46 4.78 -32.56 6.81
N PHE A 47 4.12 -32.28 7.94
CA PHE A 47 4.01 -33.24 9.05
C PHE A 47 2.76 -34.12 8.96
N PHE A 48 1.65 -33.56 8.49
CA PHE A 48 0.37 -34.27 8.46
C PHE A 48 -0.09 -34.66 7.06
N GLY A 49 0.60 -34.21 6.00
CA GLY A 49 0.20 -34.47 4.61
C GLY A 49 -1.12 -33.80 4.21
N ILE A 50 -1.60 -32.81 4.99
CA ILE A 50 -2.89 -32.16 4.78
C ILE A 50 -2.69 -30.88 3.99
N GLY A 51 -3.35 -30.78 2.83
CA GLY A 51 -3.38 -29.56 2.03
C GLY A 51 -4.52 -28.64 2.50
N LEU A 52 -4.16 -27.48 3.09
CA LEU A 52 -5.13 -26.46 3.54
C LEU A 52 -5.31 -25.38 2.46
N THR A 53 -5.95 -25.74 1.33
CA THR A 53 -6.12 -24.83 0.18
C THR A 53 -6.85 -23.54 0.52
N GLY A 54 -7.96 -23.62 1.27
CA GLY A 54 -8.70 -22.43 1.70
C GLY A 54 -7.87 -21.48 2.60
N LEU A 55 -6.98 -22.03 3.45
CA LEU A 55 -6.10 -21.22 4.26
C LEU A 55 -4.98 -20.58 3.43
N GLN A 56 -4.51 -21.26 2.38
CA GLN A 56 -3.55 -20.69 1.43
C GLN A 56 -4.15 -19.50 0.66
N GLU A 57 -5.39 -19.62 0.20
CA GLU A 57 -6.11 -18.53 -0.46
C GLU A 57 -6.31 -17.36 0.50
N PHE A 58 -6.71 -17.63 1.75
CA PHE A 58 -6.85 -16.58 2.76
C PHE A 58 -5.55 -15.81 2.99
N VAL A 59 -4.41 -16.51 3.10
CA VAL A 59 -3.09 -15.87 3.26
C VAL A 59 -2.74 -15.02 2.03
N MET A 60 -3.08 -15.47 0.83
CA MET A 60 -2.86 -14.71 -0.41
C MET A 60 -3.67 -13.42 -0.42
N TYR A 61 -4.94 -13.46 -0.02
CA TYR A 61 -5.77 -12.24 0.12
C TYR A 61 -5.25 -11.32 1.22
N LEU A 62 -4.83 -11.88 2.34
CA LEU A 62 -4.25 -11.12 3.43
C LEU A 62 -2.95 -10.42 3.02
N HIS A 63 -2.10 -11.11 2.24
CA HIS A 63 -0.89 -10.53 1.67
C HIS A 63 -1.19 -9.37 0.73
N ALA A 64 -2.15 -9.55 -0.19
CA ALA A 64 -2.59 -8.50 -1.10
C ALA A 64 -3.14 -7.28 -0.33
N PHE A 65 -3.94 -7.51 0.71
CA PHE A 65 -4.48 -6.45 1.56
C PHE A 65 -3.37 -5.67 2.29
N ILE A 66 -2.39 -6.37 2.87
CA ILE A 66 -1.23 -5.75 3.53
C ILE A 66 -0.43 -4.92 2.52
N PHE A 67 -0.12 -5.48 1.35
CA PHE A 67 0.67 -4.81 0.34
C PHE A 67 0.01 -3.53 -0.18
N LEU A 68 -1.26 -3.61 -0.56
CA LEU A 68 -2.02 -2.47 -1.07
C LEU A 68 -2.26 -1.41 0.01
N GLY A 69 -2.56 -1.83 1.24
CA GLY A 69 -2.78 -0.92 2.36
C GLY A 69 -1.49 -0.21 2.81
N CYS A 70 -0.35 -0.92 2.81
CA CYS A 70 0.94 -0.32 3.12
C CYS A 70 1.43 0.64 2.03
N ALA A 71 1.08 0.42 0.77
CA ALA A 71 1.52 1.27 -0.33
C ALA A 71 1.12 2.75 -0.12
N GLY A 72 -0.11 3.00 0.31
CA GLY A 72 -0.59 4.33 0.65
C GLY A 72 0.13 4.96 1.85
N TYR A 73 0.39 4.15 2.89
CA TYR A 73 1.12 4.60 4.08
C TYR A 73 2.58 4.97 3.76
N VAL A 74 3.28 4.12 3.00
CA VAL A 74 4.68 4.35 2.59
C VAL A 74 4.78 5.56 1.67
N HIS A 75 3.79 5.76 0.78
CA HIS A 75 3.73 6.94 -0.07
C HIS A 75 3.55 8.23 0.76
N TYR A 76 2.68 8.21 1.74
CA TYR A 76 2.48 9.35 2.66
C TYR A 76 3.74 9.68 3.46
N LYS A 77 4.49 8.67 3.92
CA LYS A 77 5.75 8.84 4.68
C LYS A 77 6.95 9.24 3.82
N ASP A 78 6.80 9.26 2.50
CA ASP A 78 7.88 9.49 1.55
C ASP A 78 9.05 8.49 1.67
N GLU A 79 8.76 7.29 2.18
CA GLU A 79 9.71 6.20 2.43
C GLU A 79 9.80 5.20 1.28
N HIS A 80 9.29 5.53 0.09
CA HIS A 80 9.48 4.73 -1.10
C HIS A 80 10.97 4.64 -1.46
N VAL A 81 11.41 3.43 -1.80
CA VAL A 81 12.76 3.20 -2.31
C VAL A 81 12.96 4.01 -3.58
N ARG A 82 13.82 5.03 -3.51
CA ARG A 82 14.17 5.91 -4.63
C ARG A 82 15.65 5.73 -4.98
N VAL A 83 15.97 5.99 -6.25
CA VAL A 83 17.36 6.09 -6.67
C VAL A 83 17.88 7.48 -6.23
N ASP A 84 18.26 7.59 -4.97
CA ASP A 84 18.63 8.84 -4.29
C ASP A 84 19.86 9.53 -4.91
N ILE A 85 20.66 8.81 -5.68
CA ILE A 85 21.90 9.32 -6.28
C ILE A 85 21.64 10.54 -7.16
N PHE A 86 20.54 10.51 -7.95
CA PHE A 86 20.16 11.64 -8.81
C PHE A 86 19.23 12.63 -8.11
N TYR A 87 18.41 12.15 -7.18
CA TYR A 87 17.39 12.95 -6.52
C TYR A 87 17.97 13.91 -5.47
N ARG A 88 19.03 13.50 -4.77
CA ARG A 88 19.68 14.32 -3.71
C ARG A 88 20.30 15.62 -4.22
N SER A 89 20.74 15.66 -5.45
CA SER A 89 21.40 16.84 -6.07
C SER A 89 20.42 17.88 -6.61
N LEU A 90 19.11 17.58 -6.67
CA LEU A 90 18.10 18.49 -7.21
C LEU A 90 17.63 19.50 -6.15
N SER A 91 17.32 20.72 -6.57
CA SER A 91 16.68 21.71 -5.69
C SER A 91 15.22 21.30 -5.38
N ASP A 92 14.69 21.77 -4.25
CA ASP A 92 13.37 21.34 -3.75
C ASP A 92 12.22 21.67 -4.72
N SER A 93 12.34 22.74 -5.49
CA SER A 93 11.37 23.08 -6.54
C SER A 93 11.37 22.08 -7.69
N TYR A 94 12.57 21.60 -8.11
CA TYR A 94 12.69 20.55 -9.12
C TYR A 94 12.17 19.20 -8.63
N LYS A 95 12.43 18.85 -7.38
CA LYS A 95 11.91 17.63 -6.76
C LYS A 95 10.39 17.57 -6.81
N ASN A 96 9.74 18.68 -6.48
CA ASN A 96 8.27 18.73 -6.47
C ASN A 96 7.69 18.57 -7.89
N ASN A 97 8.28 19.21 -8.89
CA ASN A 97 7.86 19.10 -10.29
C ASN A 97 8.12 17.69 -10.85
N VAL A 98 9.26 17.08 -10.55
CA VAL A 98 9.60 15.72 -10.98
C VAL A 98 8.66 14.71 -10.34
N ASN A 99 8.37 14.83 -9.05
CA ASN A 99 7.41 13.96 -8.36
C ASN A 99 6.00 14.06 -8.96
N PHE A 100 5.54 15.28 -9.24
CA PHE A 100 4.24 15.48 -9.86
C PHE A 100 4.18 14.88 -11.28
N LEU A 101 5.20 15.11 -12.09
CA LEU A 101 5.28 14.57 -13.46
C LEU A 101 5.33 13.03 -13.47
N LEU A 102 6.17 12.44 -12.62
CA LEU A 102 6.29 10.97 -12.51
C LEU A 102 4.99 10.35 -11.99
N SER A 103 4.36 10.94 -10.99
CA SER A 103 3.08 10.44 -10.47
C SER A 103 1.98 10.52 -11.53
N PHE A 104 1.92 11.61 -12.29
CA PHE A 104 0.89 11.79 -13.32
C PHE A 104 1.11 10.89 -14.54
N PHE A 105 2.34 10.80 -15.06
CA PHE A 105 2.63 10.07 -16.29
C PHE A 105 2.89 8.57 -16.09
N PHE A 106 3.32 8.14 -14.90
CA PHE A 106 3.60 6.72 -14.63
C PHE A 106 2.59 6.09 -13.70
N LEU A 107 2.34 6.66 -12.52
CA LEU A 107 1.46 6.04 -11.54
C LEU A 107 0.02 5.96 -12.05
N LEU A 108 -0.52 7.04 -12.59
CA LEU A 108 -1.91 7.10 -13.03
C LEU A 108 -2.19 6.15 -14.20
N PRO A 109 -1.39 6.10 -15.29
CA PRO A 109 -1.61 5.14 -16.36
C PRO A 109 -1.45 3.68 -15.90
N VAL A 110 -0.47 3.39 -15.03
CA VAL A 110 -0.27 2.04 -14.49
C VAL A 110 -1.47 1.60 -13.66
N CYS A 111 -1.97 2.46 -12.77
CA CYS A 111 -3.18 2.16 -11.99
C CYS A 111 -4.39 1.96 -12.90
N PHE A 112 -4.53 2.74 -13.96
CA PHE A 112 -5.63 2.60 -14.92
C PHE A 112 -5.55 1.28 -15.68
N VAL A 113 -4.37 0.90 -16.18
CA VAL A 113 -4.14 -0.36 -16.89
C VAL A 113 -4.41 -1.56 -15.97
N ILE A 114 -3.87 -1.55 -14.74
CA ILE A 114 -4.11 -2.61 -13.77
C ILE A 114 -5.61 -2.70 -13.45
N GLY A 115 -6.27 -1.57 -13.19
CA GLY A 115 -7.70 -1.53 -12.91
C GLY A 115 -8.54 -2.08 -14.05
N PHE A 116 -8.22 -1.71 -15.30
CA PHE A 116 -8.94 -2.17 -16.48
C PHE A 116 -8.81 -3.68 -16.70
N TYR A 117 -7.59 -4.22 -16.63
CA TYR A 117 -7.38 -5.67 -16.78
C TYR A 117 -7.89 -6.48 -15.60
N SER A 118 -7.96 -5.89 -14.39
CA SER A 118 -8.54 -6.55 -13.22
C SER A 118 -10.04 -6.84 -13.38
N ILE A 119 -10.77 -6.05 -14.16
CA ILE A 119 -12.22 -6.29 -14.43
C ILE A 119 -12.40 -7.60 -15.18
N GLU A 120 -11.61 -7.83 -16.22
CA GLU A 120 -11.66 -9.06 -17.02
C GLU A 120 -11.32 -10.31 -16.18
N LEU A 121 -10.32 -10.21 -15.28
CA LEU A 121 -9.97 -11.28 -14.36
C LEU A 121 -11.09 -11.58 -13.35
N ILE A 122 -11.80 -10.56 -12.88
CA ILE A 122 -12.93 -10.73 -11.97
C ILE A 122 -14.09 -11.43 -12.68
N GLU A 123 -14.40 -11.03 -13.92
CA GLU A 123 -15.46 -11.67 -14.73
C GLU A 123 -15.15 -13.15 -15.02
N MET A 124 -13.89 -13.51 -15.26
CA MET A 124 -13.48 -14.91 -15.46
C MET A 124 -13.48 -15.75 -14.17
N SER A 125 -13.41 -15.11 -13.00
CA SER A 125 -13.36 -15.77 -11.69
C SER A 125 -14.73 -16.07 -11.11
N TRP A 126 -15.80 -15.46 -11.65
CA TRP A 126 -17.19 -15.66 -11.25
C TRP A 126 -17.93 -16.51 -12.28
#